data_204af156c55325e29957a9b9cd25b823
#
_entry.id   204af156c55325e29957a9b9cd25b823
#
_cell.length_a   1.000
_cell.length_b   1.000
_cell.length_c   1.000
_cell.angle_alpha   90.00
_cell.angle_beta   90.00
_cell.angle_gamma   90.00
#
_symmetry.space_group_name_H-M   'P 1'
#
loop_
_entity.id
_entity.type
_entity.pdbx_description
1 polymer ?
#
loop_
_entity_poly.entity_id
_entity_poly.type
_entity_poly.pdbx_seq_one_letter_code
_entity_poly.pdbx_strand_id
1 'polypeptide(L)'
;MLRTMFKSKIHRATVTQADLHYVGSVTIDAELMDAADLLPGELVHIVDITNGARLETYVIEGERGSGVIGINGAAAHLVHPGDLVILISYAQVDDAEARALRPAVVHVDADNRIIALGDDTAEPAPGSDSVRPPHAAARASV
;
A
#
# COMPACT_ATOMS: atom_id res chain seq x y z
N MET A 1 -24.99 -1.43 -8.81
CA MET A 1 -23.92 -2.46 -8.78
C MET A 1 -22.68 -1.87 -8.17
N LEU A 2 -22.12 -2.52 -7.19
CA LEU A 2 -20.87 -2.09 -6.58
C LEU A 2 -19.68 -2.77 -7.26
N ARG A 3 -18.62 -2.00 -7.48
CA ARG A 3 -17.33 -2.49 -7.97
C ARG A 3 -16.30 -2.33 -6.87
N THR A 4 -15.44 -3.32 -6.69
CA THR A 4 -14.29 -3.21 -5.80
C THR A 4 -13.13 -2.63 -6.59
N MET A 5 -12.73 -1.41 -6.22
CA MET A 5 -11.73 -0.64 -6.96
C MET A 5 -10.48 -0.42 -6.10
N PHE A 6 -9.34 -0.38 -6.75
CA PHE A 6 -8.07 0.01 -6.12
C PHE A 6 -8.18 1.46 -5.64
N LYS A 7 -8.10 1.65 -4.33
CA LYS A 7 -8.22 2.98 -3.69
C LYS A 7 -6.87 3.63 -3.46
N SER A 8 -5.92 2.87 -2.92
CA SER A 8 -4.58 3.40 -2.61
C SER A 8 -3.56 2.30 -2.47
N LYS A 9 -2.28 2.67 -2.59
CA LYS A 9 -1.19 1.79 -2.17
C LYS A 9 -0.01 2.59 -1.63
N ILE A 10 0.70 1.97 -0.69
CA ILE A 10 2.03 2.39 -0.28
C ILE A 10 2.99 1.46 -1.00
N HIS A 11 3.75 2.00 -1.94
CA HIS A 11 4.52 1.21 -2.88
C HIS A 11 5.97 1.03 -2.44
N ARG A 12 6.39 -0.22 -2.28
CA ARG A 12 7.76 -0.62 -1.97
C ARG A 12 8.25 -0.11 -0.61
N ALA A 13 7.39 -0.20 0.39
CA ALA A 13 7.76 0.09 1.77
C ALA A 13 8.65 -1.02 2.33
N THR A 14 9.55 -0.65 3.25
CA THR A 14 10.42 -1.61 3.94
C THR A 14 9.81 -1.96 5.29
N VAL A 15 9.64 -3.24 5.57
CA VAL A 15 9.17 -3.72 6.88
C VAL A 15 10.24 -3.40 7.92
N THR A 16 9.85 -2.68 8.98
CA THR A 16 10.78 -2.23 10.02
C THR A 16 10.82 -3.14 11.23
N GLN A 17 9.74 -3.85 11.50
CA GLN A 17 9.64 -4.73 12.68
C GLN A 17 8.57 -5.80 12.47
N ALA A 18 8.65 -6.87 13.24
CA ALA A 18 7.63 -7.91 13.29
C ALA A 18 7.48 -8.43 14.70
N ASP A 19 6.24 -8.64 15.14
CA ASP A 19 5.92 -9.14 16.47
C ASP A 19 4.88 -10.26 16.37
N LEU A 20 5.35 -11.50 16.44
CA LEU A 20 4.53 -12.70 16.30
C LEU A 20 3.42 -12.78 17.36
N HIS A 21 3.66 -12.23 18.54
CA HIS A 21 2.76 -12.36 19.70
C HIS A 21 1.85 -11.15 19.91
N TYR A 22 1.93 -10.16 19.04
CA TYR A 22 1.03 -9.02 19.11
C TYR A 22 -0.27 -9.31 18.32
N VAL A 23 -1.27 -8.44 18.49
CA VAL A 23 -2.55 -8.57 17.79
C VAL A 23 -2.34 -8.51 16.29
N GLY A 24 -2.85 -9.51 15.55
CA GLY A 24 -2.68 -9.64 14.10
C GLY A 24 -3.13 -8.38 13.36
N SER A 25 -2.18 -7.66 12.74
CA SER A 25 -2.41 -6.35 12.13
C SER A 25 -1.13 -5.87 11.44
N VAL A 26 -1.22 -4.72 10.76
CA VAL A 26 -0.04 -3.99 10.29
C VAL A 26 -0.03 -2.59 10.91
N THR A 27 1.06 -2.25 11.59
CA THR A 27 1.27 -0.91 12.13
C THR A 27 1.89 -0.04 11.05
N ILE A 28 1.23 1.07 10.71
CA ILE A 28 1.67 1.97 9.64
C ILE A 28 1.86 3.36 10.22
N ASP A 29 2.99 4.00 9.90
CA ASP A 29 3.25 5.40 10.20
C ASP A 29 2.01 6.26 9.82
N ALA A 30 1.52 7.06 10.77
CA ALA A 30 0.33 7.88 10.57
C ALA A 30 0.44 8.82 9.36
N GLU A 31 1.63 9.30 9.03
CA GLU A 31 1.85 10.14 7.84
C GLU A 31 1.59 9.35 6.55
N LEU A 32 2.01 8.11 6.50
CA LEU A 32 1.73 7.23 5.36
C LEU A 32 0.24 6.88 5.28
N MET A 33 -0.41 6.70 6.42
CA MET A 33 -1.86 6.45 6.46
C MET A 33 -2.62 7.63 5.88
N ASP A 34 -2.27 8.86 6.26
CA ASP A 34 -2.91 10.06 5.73
C ASP A 34 -2.73 10.14 4.20
N ALA A 35 -1.52 9.93 3.72
CA ALA A 35 -1.22 10.01 2.28
C ALA A 35 -1.95 8.93 1.47
N ALA A 36 -2.14 7.75 2.04
CA ALA A 36 -2.83 6.62 1.40
C ALA A 36 -4.32 6.57 1.74
N ASP A 37 -4.84 7.55 2.46
CA ASP A 37 -6.24 7.58 2.89
C ASP A 37 -6.66 6.29 3.60
N LEU A 38 -5.89 5.90 4.60
CA LEU A 38 -6.14 4.72 5.42
C LEU A 38 -6.58 5.13 6.82
N LEU A 39 -7.61 4.46 7.32
CA LEU A 39 -8.09 4.63 8.69
C LEU A 39 -7.64 3.45 9.56
N PRO A 40 -7.49 3.65 10.88
CA PRO A 40 -7.30 2.53 11.80
C PRO A 40 -8.45 1.52 11.65
N GLY A 41 -8.11 0.23 11.58
CA GLY A 41 -9.08 -0.84 11.40
C GLY A 41 -9.44 -1.14 9.96
N GLU A 42 -8.94 -0.38 9.00
CA GLU A 42 -9.24 -0.61 7.59
C GLU A 42 -8.52 -1.85 7.05
N LEU A 43 -9.21 -2.64 6.24
CA LEU A 43 -8.65 -3.80 5.55
C LEU A 43 -7.58 -3.37 4.55
N VAL A 44 -6.42 -4.02 4.60
CA VAL A 44 -5.37 -3.86 3.59
C VAL A 44 -4.85 -5.23 3.15
N HIS A 45 -4.39 -5.29 1.90
CA HIS A 45 -3.61 -6.40 1.39
C HIS A 45 -2.13 -6.06 1.52
N ILE A 46 -1.33 -7.02 1.97
CA ILE A 46 0.13 -6.92 1.97
C ILE A 46 0.65 -7.87 0.91
N VAL A 47 1.43 -7.33 -0.02
CA VAL A 47 2.12 -8.12 -1.04
C VAL A 47 3.61 -8.00 -0.77
N ASP A 48 4.26 -9.10 -0.45
CA ASP A 48 5.69 -9.13 -0.16
C ASP A 48 6.48 -9.37 -1.45
N ILE A 49 7.20 -8.35 -1.90
CA ILE A 49 7.99 -8.42 -3.13
C ILE A 49 9.16 -9.38 -2.96
N THR A 50 9.72 -9.47 -1.75
CA THR A 50 10.90 -10.26 -1.47
C THR A 50 10.64 -11.76 -1.59
N ASN A 51 9.47 -12.24 -1.18
CA ASN A 51 9.17 -13.68 -1.15
C ASN A 51 7.89 -14.09 -1.87
N GLY A 52 7.12 -13.14 -2.38
CA GLY A 52 5.88 -13.41 -3.11
C GLY A 52 4.66 -13.71 -2.24
N ALA A 53 4.75 -13.60 -0.92
CA ALA A 53 3.61 -13.82 -0.05
C ALA A 53 2.56 -12.72 -0.24
N ARG A 54 1.29 -13.11 -0.11
CA ARG A 54 0.16 -12.17 -0.19
C ARG A 54 -0.83 -12.52 0.90
N LEU A 55 -1.20 -11.53 1.71
CA LEU A 55 -2.14 -11.73 2.81
C LEU A 55 -3.01 -10.49 3.03
N GLU A 56 -4.05 -10.66 3.81
CA GLU A 56 -4.95 -9.60 4.23
C GLU A 56 -4.85 -9.39 5.73
N THR A 57 -4.93 -8.14 6.16
CA THR A 57 -4.95 -7.77 7.57
C THR A 57 -5.61 -6.39 7.71
N TYR A 58 -5.54 -5.79 8.88
CA TYR A 58 -6.07 -4.44 9.09
C TYR A 58 -5.00 -3.52 9.68
N VAL A 59 -5.25 -2.22 9.57
CA VAL A 59 -4.29 -1.17 9.91
C VAL A 59 -4.37 -0.79 11.39
N ILE A 60 -3.22 -0.66 12.03
CA ILE A 60 -3.05 0.02 13.32
C ILE A 60 -2.18 1.26 13.09
N GLU A 61 -2.59 2.39 13.70
CA GLU A 61 -1.85 3.63 13.57
C GLU A 61 -0.52 3.57 14.33
N GLY A 62 0.57 3.85 13.63
CA GLY A 62 1.91 3.97 14.19
C GLY A 62 2.34 5.41 14.40
N GLU A 63 3.46 5.58 15.11
CA GLU A 63 4.00 6.91 15.40
C GLU A 63 4.26 7.71 14.12
N ARG A 64 3.72 8.92 14.08
CA ARG A 64 3.84 9.82 12.93
C ARG A 64 5.29 10.20 12.68
N GLY A 65 5.72 10.05 11.44
CA GLY A 65 7.07 10.38 11.01
C GLY A 65 8.12 9.35 11.38
N SER A 66 7.73 8.22 11.98
CA SER A 66 8.66 7.17 12.41
C SER A 66 9.16 6.29 11.27
N GLY A 67 8.42 6.24 10.16
CA GLY A 67 8.67 5.29 9.08
C GLY A 67 8.29 3.86 9.42
N VAL A 68 7.51 3.63 10.49
CA VAL A 68 7.18 2.28 10.94
C VAL A 68 6.27 1.57 9.93
N ILE A 69 6.65 0.35 9.58
CA ILE A 69 5.81 -0.66 8.95
C ILE A 69 6.02 -1.94 9.76
N GLY A 70 5.12 -2.18 10.69
CA GLY A 70 5.25 -3.27 11.66
C GLY A 70 4.26 -4.39 11.37
N ILE A 71 4.76 -5.62 11.25
CA ILE A 71 3.94 -6.79 10.98
C ILE A 71 3.65 -7.48 12.30
N ASN A 72 2.38 -7.61 12.64
CA ASN A 72 1.94 -8.14 13.92
C ASN A 72 1.20 -9.46 13.75
N GLY A 73 1.39 -10.37 14.71
CA GLY A 73 0.69 -11.64 14.76
C GLY A 73 1.21 -12.67 13.75
N ALA A 74 0.32 -13.57 13.32
CA ALA A 74 0.67 -14.70 12.48
C ALA A 74 1.30 -14.31 11.14
N ALA A 75 1.01 -13.11 10.62
CA ALA A 75 1.62 -12.61 9.39
C ALA A 75 3.15 -12.49 9.51
N ALA A 76 3.69 -12.39 10.72
CA ALA A 76 5.13 -12.36 10.96
C ALA A 76 5.86 -13.65 10.55
N HIS A 77 5.13 -14.74 10.31
CA HIS A 77 5.69 -15.95 9.71
C HIS A 77 5.99 -15.79 8.21
N LEU A 78 5.28 -14.88 7.53
CA LEU A 78 5.34 -14.73 6.08
C LEU A 78 6.07 -13.46 5.64
N VAL A 79 6.02 -12.41 6.45
CA VAL A 79 6.56 -11.09 6.13
C VAL A 79 7.54 -10.70 7.22
N HIS A 80 8.78 -10.41 6.85
CA HIS A 80 9.89 -10.25 7.80
C HIS A 80 10.51 -8.85 7.73
N PRO A 81 11.14 -8.38 8.82
CA PRO A 81 11.88 -7.11 8.78
C PRO A 81 12.89 -7.10 7.63
N GLY A 82 12.94 -5.98 6.92
CA GLY A 82 13.78 -5.82 5.74
C GLY A 82 13.11 -6.19 4.42
N ASP A 83 11.98 -6.91 4.45
CA ASP A 83 11.23 -7.22 3.24
C ASP A 83 10.68 -5.95 2.61
N LEU A 84 10.63 -5.93 1.28
CA LEU A 84 9.91 -4.91 0.52
C LEU A 84 8.47 -5.35 0.33
N VAL A 85 7.54 -4.49 0.68
CA VAL A 85 6.10 -4.79 0.59
C VAL A 85 5.35 -3.68 -0.14
N ILE A 86 4.20 -4.07 -0.70
CA ILE A 86 3.20 -3.14 -1.20
C ILE A 86 1.97 -3.30 -0.31
N LEU A 87 1.48 -2.21 0.26
CA LEU A 87 0.27 -2.18 1.06
C LEU A 87 -0.83 -1.59 0.19
N ILE A 88 -1.90 -2.35 -0.04
CA ILE A 88 -2.94 -1.98 -1.00
C ILE A 88 -4.29 -1.92 -0.30
N SER A 89 -5.05 -0.86 -0.55
CA SER A 89 -6.44 -0.75 -0.10
C SER A 89 -7.40 -0.67 -1.27
N TYR A 90 -8.63 -1.11 -1.03
CA TYR A 90 -9.70 -1.15 -2.01
C TYR A 90 -10.95 -0.47 -1.44
N ALA A 91 -11.80 0.01 -2.31
CA ALA A 91 -13.09 0.59 -1.94
C ALA A 91 -14.19 -0.02 -2.79
N GLN A 92 -15.37 -0.18 -2.20
CA GLN A 92 -16.55 -0.60 -2.94
C GLN A 92 -17.35 0.65 -3.31
N VAL A 93 -17.49 0.90 -4.59
CA VAL A 93 -18.10 2.11 -5.12
C VAL A 93 -19.07 1.76 -6.24
N ASP A 94 -20.02 2.65 -6.52
CA ASP A 94 -20.92 2.46 -7.66
C ASP A 94 -20.19 2.68 -8.99
N ASP A 95 -20.84 2.35 -10.09
CA ASP A 95 -20.24 2.41 -11.42
C ASP A 95 -19.78 3.83 -11.80
N ALA A 96 -20.56 4.84 -11.48
CA ALA A 96 -20.20 6.22 -11.82
C ALA A 96 -18.97 6.68 -11.02
N GLU A 97 -18.94 6.39 -9.73
CA GLU A 97 -17.79 6.70 -8.87
C GLU A 97 -16.55 5.92 -9.28
N ALA A 98 -16.72 4.64 -9.65
CA ALA A 98 -15.60 3.79 -10.11
C ALA A 98 -14.92 4.38 -11.34
N ARG A 99 -15.68 4.92 -12.27
CA ARG A 99 -15.14 5.51 -13.51
C ARG A 99 -14.38 6.80 -13.28
N ALA A 100 -14.70 7.52 -12.19
CA ALA A 100 -14.08 8.79 -11.83
C ALA A 100 -12.97 8.63 -10.76
N LEU A 101 -12.84 7.46 -10.16
CA LEU A 101 -11.93 7.22 -9.05
C LEU A 101 -10.46 7.35 -9.50
N ARG A 102 -9.71 8.16 -8.76
CA ARG A 102 -8.26 8.27 -8.88
C ARG A 102 -7.63 7.67 -7.62
N PRO A 103 -6.81 6.62 -7.73
CA PRO A 103 -6.16 6.03 -6.56
C PRO A 103 -5.07 6.96 -6.01
N ALA A 104 -4.79 6.83 -4.73
CA ALA A 104 -3.64 7.47 -4.11
C ALA A 104 -2.45 6.49 -4.14
N VAL A 105 -1.40 6.83 -4.86
CA VAL A 105 -0.18 6.03 -4.95
C VAL A 105 0.93 6.73 -4.18
N VAL A 106 1.36 6.14 -3.07
CA VAL A 106 2.37 6.71 -2.18
C VAL A 106 3.69 6.00 -2.45
N HIS A 107 4.67 6.71 -3.00
CA HIS A 107 6.02 6.20 -3.23
C HIS A 107 6.90 6.58 -2.06
N VAL A 108 7.65 5.62 -1.54
CA VAL A 108 8.54 5.83 -0.39
C VAL A 108 9.97 5.38 -0.70
N ASP A 109 10.92 5.93 0.04
CA ASP A 109 12.32 5.52 0.00
C ASP A 109 12.60 4.36 0.97
N ALA A 110 13.88 3.98 1.11
CA ALA A 110 14.28 2.87 1.98
C ALA A 110 14.00 3.11 3.47
N ASP A 111 13.79 4.36 3.87
CA ASP A 111 13.45 4.74 5.24
C ASP A 111 11.94 4.99 5.40
N ASN A 112 11.14 4.61 4.40
CA ASN A 112 9.70 4.82 4.36
C ASN A 112 9.29 6.30 4.39
N ARG A 113 10.15 7.18 3.88
CA ARG A 113 9.81 8.59 3.69
C ARG A 113 9.13 8.77 2.34
N ILE A 114 8.09 9.60 2.30
CA ILE A 114 7.37 9.88 1.06
C ILE A 114 8.29 10.67 0.12
N ILE A 115 8.48 10.15 -1.10
CA ILE A 115 9.29 10.80 -2.13
C ILE A 115 8.44 11.27 -3.33
N ALA A 116 7.25 10.73 -3.51
CA ALA A 116 6.33 11.15 -4.55
C ALA A 116 4.92 10.66 -4.24
N LEU A 117 3.92 11.40 -4.73
CA LEU A 117 2.51 11.02 -4.70
C LEU A 117 2.00 10.95 -6.14
N GLY A 118 1.28 9.89 -6.46
CA GLY A 118 0.71 9.67 -7.78
C GLY A 118 -0.77 9.30 -7.72
N ASP A 119 -1.38 9.15 -8.88
CA ASP A 119 -2.80 8.86 -9.02
C ASP A 119 -3.14 7.90 -10.17
N ASP A 120 -2.15 7.17 -10.67
CA ASP A 120 -2.32 6.26 -11.80
C ASP A 120 -2.22 4.81 -11.34
N THR A 121 -3.16 3.96 -11.79
CA THR A 121 -3.19 2.54 -11.42
C THR A 121 -1.96 1.75 -11.90
N ALA A 122 -1.29 2.22 -12.94
CA ALA A 122 -0.13 1.55 -13.53
C ALA A 122 1.16 2.35 -13.39
N GLU A 123 1.20 3.27 -12.44
CA GLU A 123 2.33 4.17 -12.25
C GLU A 123 3.57 3.42 -11.76
N PRO A 124 4.71 3.48 -12.48
CA PRO A 124 5.96 2.90 -12.02
C PRO A 124 6.57 3.73 -10.89
N ALA A 125 7.45 3.13 -10.09
CA ALA A 125 8.19 3.85 -9.06
C ALA A 125 9.04 4.96 -9.69
N PRO A 126 9.19 6.12 -9.01
CA PRO A 126 10.05 7.20 -9.50
C PRO A 126 11.48 6.72 -9.74
N GLY A 127 12.07 7.10 -10.88
CA GLY A 127 13.42 6.69 -11.27
C GLY A 127 13.53 5.25 -11.74
N SER A 128 12.42 4.54 -11.85
CA SER A 128 12.35 3.16 -12.33
C SER A 128 12.55 3.11 -13.85
N ASP A 129 13.25 2.08 -14.34
CA ASP A 129 13.35 1.77 -15.77
C ASP A 129 12.12 1.04 -16.29
N SER A 130 11.11 0.83 -15.46
CA SER A 130 9.88 0.14 -15.84
C SER A 130 9.13 0.92 -16.89
N VAL A 131 8.68 0.20 -17.93
CA VAL A 131 7.86 0.77 -19.00
C VAL A 131 6.39 0.55 -18.66
N ARG A 132 5.58 1.61 -18.80
CA ARG A 132 4.13 1.51 -18.57
C ARG A 132 3.51 0.58 -19.62
N PRO A 133 2.56 -0.29 -19.21
CA PRO A 133 1.83 -1.12 -20.16
C PRO A 133 1.10 -0.25 -21.21
N PRO A 134 1.06 -0.66 -22.48
CA PRO A 134 0.39 0.13 -23.52
C PRO A 134 -1.06 0.48 -23.21
N HIS A 135 -1.82 -0.42 -22.60
CA HIS A 135 -3.22 -0.17 -22.23
C HIS A 135 -3.35 0.91 -21.16
N ALA A 136 -2.41 1.04 -20.23
CA ALA A 136 -2.42 2.09 -19.22
C ALA A 136 -2.14 3.45 -19.87
N ALA A 137 -1.21 3.53 -20.81
CA ALA A 137 -0.95 4.75 -21.57
C ALA A 137 -2.17 5.19 -22.39
N ALA A 138 -2.88 4.25 -23.01
CA ALA A 138 -4.11 4.54 -23.75
C ALA A 138 -5.21 5.10 -22.86
N ARG A 139 -5.35 4.62 -21.63
CA ARG A 139 -6.32 5.15 -20.66
C ARG A 139 -5.97 6.57 -20.22
N ALA A 140 -4.70 6.89 -20.09
CA ALA A 140 -4.26 8.21 -19.67
C ALA A 140 -4.58 9.29 -20.72
N SER A 141 -4.79 8.92 -21.97
CA SER A 141 -5.09 9.83 -23.06
C SER A 141 -6.58 10.10 -23.29
N VAL A 142 -7.45 9.46 -22.50
CA VAL A 142 -8.92 9.63 -22.57
C VAL A 142 -9.42 10.62 -21.49
#